data_fe9ce887541a30ea4d0039a53dfb662c
#
_entry.id   fe9ce887541a30ea4d0039a53dfb662c
#
_cell.length_a   1.000
_cell.length_b   1.000
_cell.length_c   1.000
_cell.angle_alpha   90.00
_cell.angle_beta   90.00
_cell.angle_gamma   90.00
#
_symmetry.space_group_name_H-M   'P 1'
#
loop_
_entity.id
_entity.type
_entity.pdbx_description
1 polymer ?
#
loop_
_entity_poly.entity_id
_entity_poly.type
_entity_poly.pdbx_seq_one_letter_code
_entity_poly.pdbx_strand_id
1 'polypeptide(L)'
;MIPEIGVFALILALLVALIQSVLPIIGASRGIPAWIALARPAATAQLLFVLLAYACLTTSFITHDFSVAYVANNSNSKLPLIYLISGVWGAHEGSLLLWALILGLWSGAVAWFSRSIPDTMVARVLGVMGLISVGFLLFILLTSNPF
;
A
#
# COMPACT_ATOMS: atom_id res chain seq x y z
N MET A 1 -16.78 10.72 -3.60
CA MET A 1 -16.85 9.25 -3.53
C MET A 1 -15.49 8.58 -3.75
N ILE A 2 -14.76 8.94 -4.79
CA ILE A 2 -13.44 8.35 -5.06
C ILE A 2 -12.45 8.55 -3.91
N PRO A 3 -12.32 9.74 -3.29
CA PRO A 3 -11.41 9.92 -2.15
C PRO A 3 -11.77 9.03 -0.97
N GLU A 4 -13.04 8.82 -0.69
CA GLU A 4 -13.50 7.96 0.41
C GLU A 4 -13.14 6.51 0.16
N ILE A 5 -13.24 6.05 -1.09
CA ILE A 5 -12.81 4.70 -1.47
C ILE A 5 -11.30 4.57 -1.27
N GLY A 6 -10.53 5.61 -1.61
CA GLY A 6 -9.08 5.62 -1.40
C GLY A 6 -8.70 5.49 0.07
N VAL A 7 -9.34 6.27 0.96
CA VAL A 7 -9.11 6.18 2.41
C VAL A 7 -9.48 4.80 2.93
N PHE A 8 -10.62 4.27 2.52
CA PHE A 8 -11.08 2.94 2.92
C PHE A 8 -10.09 1.87 2.48
N ALA A 9 -9.58 1.97 1.25
CA ALA A 9 -8.58 1.03 0.74
C ALA A 9 -7.28 1.10 1.56
N LEU A 10 -6.84 2.28 1.97
CA LEU A 10 -5.65 2.43 2.83
C LEU A 10 -5.86 1.81 4.20
N ILE A 11 -7.04 1.97 4.78
CA ILE A 11 -7.37 1.36 6.07
C ILE A 11 -7.36 -0.17 5.95
N LEU A 12 -7.95 -0.72 4.89
CA LEU A 12 -7.93 -2.16 4.64
C LEU A 12 -6.50 -2.66 4.40
N ALA A 13 -5.68 -1.89 3.67
CA ALA A 13 -4.28 -2.22 3.47
C ALA A 13 -3.53 -2.27 4.80
N LEU A 14 -3.80 -1.34 5.71
CA LEU A 14 -3.18 -1.32 7.04
C LEU A 14 -3.57 -2.56 7.85
N LEU A 15 -4.85 -2.93 7.85
CA LEU A 15 -5.33 -4.11 8.56
C LEU A 15 -4.68 -5.39 8.01
N VAL A 16 -4.60 -5.51 6.69
CA VAL A 16 -3.95 -6.65 6.03
C VAL A 16 -2.45 -6.66 6.33
N ALA A 17 -1.80 -5.49 6.34
CA ALA A 17 -0.38 -5.38 6.68
C ALA A 17 -0.12 -5.81 8.12
N LEU A 18 -1.00 -5.49 9.07
CA LEU A 18 -0.91 -5.97 10.44
C LEU A 18 -0.97 -7.50 10.50
N ILE A 19 -1.91 -8.10 9.78
CA ILE A 19 -2.02 -9.56 9.68
C ILE A 19 -0.76 -10.14 9.07
N GLN A 20 -0.29 -9.57 7.95
CA GLN A 20 0.93 -10.01 7.27
C GLN A 20 2.16 -9.91 8.17
N SER A 21 2.25 -8.91 9.02
CA SER A 21 3.43 -8.70 9.87
C SER A 21 3.44 -9.63 11.09
N VAL A 22 2.29 -9.88 11.69
CA VAL A 22 2.21 -10.59 12.99
C VAL A 22 2.06 -12.10 12.81
N LEU A 23 1.04 -12.55 12.09
CA LEU A 23 0.69 -13.96 12.02
C LEU A 23 1.76 -14.82 11.34
N PRO A 24 2.34 -14.43 10.18
CA PRO A 24 3.38 -15.24 9.56
C PRO A 24 4.65 -15.37 10.41
N ILE A 25 5.07 -14.30 11.07
CA ILE A 25 6.28 -14.33 11.92
C ILE A 25 6.06 -15.26 13.12
N ILE A 26 4.92 -15.11 13.81
CA ILE A 26 4.57 -15.99 14.94
C ILE A 26 4.40 -17.42 14.46
N GLY A 27 3.76 -17.63 13.31
CA GLY A 27 3.57 -18.94 12.72
C GLY A 27 4.89 -19.61 12.39
N ALA A 28 5.85 -18.86 11.82
CA ALA A 28 7.19 -19.36 11.51
C ALA A 28 7.95 -19.75 12.78
N SER A 29 7.83 -18.95 13.84
CA SER A 29 8.50 -19.21 15.12
C SER A 29 7.90 -20.39 15.87
N ARG A 30 6.60 -20.59 15.78
CA ARG A 30 5.86 -21.66 16.50
C ARG A 30 5.55 -22.87 15.65
N GLY A 31 5.86 -22.84 14.34
CA GLY A 31 5.59 -23.95 13.43
C GLY A 31 4.10 -24.16 13.16
N ILE A 32 3.31 -23.09 13.05
CA ILE A 32 1.89 -23.15 12.74
C ILE A 32 1.70 -22.98 11.22
N PRO A 33 1.44 -24.07 10.46
CA PRO A 33 1.39 -23.99 8.98
C PRO A 33 0.30 -23.07 8.46
N ALA A 34 -0.85 -23.00 9.11
CA ALA A 34 -1.95 -22.15 8.69
C ALA A 34 -1.57 -20.67 8.72
N TRP A 35 -0.81 -20.24 9.72
CA TRP A 35 -0.37 -18.86 9.85
C TRP A 35 0.76 -18.53 8.88
N ILE A 36 1.67 -19.48 8.65
CA ILE A 36 2.71 -19.33 7.62
C ILE A 36 2.07 -19.15 6.24
N ALA A 37 1.02 -19.91 5.95
CA ALA A 37 0.32 -19.84 4.67
C ALA A 37 -0.39 -18.51 4.41
N LEU A 38 -0.66 -17.70 5.46
CA LEU A 38 -1.30 -16.40 5.31
C LEU A 38 -0.37 -15.36 4.68
N ALA A 39 0.96 -15.56 4.70
CA ALA A 39 1.92 -14.55 4.25
C ALA A 39 1.70 -14.13 2.78
N ARG A 40 1.58 -15.09 1.87
CA ARG A 40 1.43 -14.80 0.44
C ARG A 40 0.09 -14.15 0.10
N PRO A 41 -1.06 -14.68 0.53
CA PRO A 41 -2.34 -14.00 0.29
C PRO A 41 -2.41 -12.61 0.91
N ALA A 42 -1.85 -12.43 2.11
CA ALA A 42 -1.86 -11.13 2.78
C ALA A 42 -1.03 -10.10 2.00
N ALA A 43 0.15 -10.47 1.51
CA ALA A 43 0.98 -9.59 0.70
C ALA A 43 0.26 -9.19 -0.59
N THR A 44 -0.41 -10.12 -1.25
CA THR A 44 -1.18 -9.85 -2.46
C THR A 44 -2.36 -8.92 -2.17
N ALA A 45 -3.11 -9.17 -1.10
CA ALA A 45 -4.25 -8.33 -0.73
C ALA A 45 -3.80 -6.91 -0.39
N GLN A 46 -2.70 -6.76 0.35
CA GLN A 46 -2.14 -5.44 0.67
C GLN A 46 -1.77 -4.69 -0.60
N LEU A 47 -1.09 -5.35 -1.54
CA LEU A 47 -0.73 -4.74 -2.83
C LEU A 47 -1.97 -4.24 -3.56
N LEU A 48 -3.02 -5.05 -3.63
CA LEU A 48 -4.25 -4.68 -4.32
C LEU A 48 -4.93 -3.46 -3.67
N PHE A 49 -4.97 -3.40 -2.34
CA PHE A 49 -5.58 -2.26 -1.65
C PHE A 49 -4.76 -0.99 -1.79
N VAL A 50 -3.44 -1.05 -1.71
CA VAL A 50 -2.58 0.12 -1.93
C VAL A 50 -2.66 0.58 -3.38
N LEU A 51 -2.70 -0.35 -4.32
CA LEU A 51 -2.85 -0.04 -5.74
C LEU A 51 -4.20 0.65 -6.00
N LEU A 52 -5.27 0.18 -5.38
CA LEU A 52 -6.59 0.82 -5.47
C LEU A 52 -6.55 2.24 -4.91
N ALA A 53 -5.91 2.45 -3.76
CA ALA A 53 -5.77 3.77 -3.17
C ALA A 53 -5.00 4.71 -4.09
N TYR A 54 -3.89 4.24 -4.67
CA TYR A 54 -3.10 5.03 -5.61
C TYR A 54 -3.90 5.37 -6.87
N ALA A 55 -4.66 4.40 -7.39
CA ALA A 55 -5.54 4.63 -8.54
C ALA A 55 -6.62 5.67 -8.23
N CYS A 56 -7.19 5.65 -7.02
CA CYS A 56 -8.16 6.65 -6.60
C CYS A 56 -7.54 8.05 -6.54
N LEU A 57 -6.33 8.19 -6.02
CA LEU A 57 -5.64 9.46 -5.98
C LEU A 57 -5.34 9.98 -7.39
N THR A 58 -4.83 9.11 -8.27
CA THR A 58 -4.56 9.45 -9.68
C THR A 58 -5.85 9.89 -10.38
N THR A 59 -6.96 9.19 -10.18
CA THR A 59 -8.26 9.56 -10.74
C THR A 59 -8.70 10.93 -10.24
N SER A 60 -8.52 11.22 -8.95
CA SER A 60 -8.86 12.52 -8.38
C SER A 60 -8.07 13.65 -9.03
N PHE A 61 -6.78 13.44 -9.35
CA PHE A 61 -5.97 14.41 -10.10
C PHE A 61 -6.50 14.60 -11.52
N ILE A 62 -6.76 13.50 -12.23
CA ILE A 62 -7.21 13.54 -13.64
C ILE A 62 -8.58 14.24 -13.75
N THR A 63 -9.49 13.97 -12.82
CA THR A 63 -10.83 14.57 -12.81
C THR A 63 -10.90 15.93 -12.13
N HIS A 64 -9.76 16.46 -11.67
CA HIS A 64 -9.66 17.77 -10.99
C HIS A 64 -10.57 17.83 -9.75
N ASP A 65 -10.58 16.79 -8.94
CA ASP A 65 -11.36 16.74 -7.71
C ASP A 65 -10.70 17.59 -6.62
N PHE A 66 -11.00 18.91 -6.63
CA PHE A 66 -10.41 19.85 -5.70
C PHE A 66 -10.99 19.77 -4.28
N SER A 67 -11.96 18.89 -4.03
CA SER A 67 -12.39 18.59 -2.67
C SER A 67 -11.29 17.87 -1.88
N VAL A 68 -10.33 17.23 -2.56
CA VAL A 68 -9.14 16.67 -1.94
C VAL A 68 -8.08 17.77 -1.83
N ALA A 69 -7.65 18.09 -0.62
CA ALA A 69 -6.68 19.18 -0.39
C ALA A 69 -5.37 18.95 -1.13
N TYR A 70 -4.89 17.72 -1.20
CA TYR A 70 -3.67 17.37 -1.91
C TYR A 70 -3.77 17.70 -3.40
N VAL A 71 -4.90 17.39 -4.03
CA VAL A 71 -5.17 17.71 -5.44
C VAL A 71 -5.21 19.22 -5.64
N ALA A 72 -5.94 19.94 -4.77
CA ALA A 72 -6.05 21.39 -4.86
C ALA A 72 -4.70 22.09 -4.73
N ASN A 73 -3.82 21.58 -3.85
CA ASN A 73 -2.51 22.19 -3.60
C ASN A 73 -1.47 21.85 -4.65
N ASN A 74 -1.64 20.76 -5.42
CA ASN A 74 -0.62 20.25 -6.34
C ASN A 74 -1.12 20.09 -7.76
N SER A 75 -2.31 20.60 -8.07
CA SER A 75 -2.92 20.49 -9.39
C SER A 75 -3.60 21.79 -9.78
N ASN A 76 -3.95 21.88 -11.06
CA ASN A 76 -4.59 23.03 -11.66
C ASN A 76 -5.41 22.52 -12.85
N SER A 77 -6.60 23.10 -13.07
CA SER A 77 -7.46 22.72 -14.18
C SER A 77 -6.85 22.92 -15.56
N LYS A 78 -5.79 23.73 -15.64
CA LYS A 78 -5.07 24.03 -16.89
C LYS A 78 -3.84 23.16 -17.12
N LEU A 79 -3.50 22.26 -16.19
CA LEU A 79 -2.33 21.40 -16.34
C LEU A 79 -2.55 20.33 -17.41
N PRO A 80 -1.56 20.08 -18.29
CA PRO A 80 -1.60 18.93 -19.18
C PRO A 80 -1.67 17.60 -18.41
N LEU A 81 -2.22 16.55 -19.05
CA LEU A 81 -2.41 15.25 -18.41
C LEU A 81 -1.11 14.67 -17.85
N ILE A 82 0.03 14.84 -18.56
CA ILE A 82 1.30 14.30 -18.09
C ILE A 82 1.74 14.93 -16.76
N TYR A 83 1.45 16.23 -16.56
CA TYR A 83 1.76 16.91 -15.30
C TYR A 83 0.79 16.53 -14.19
N LEU A 84 -0.46 16.20 -14.53
CA LEU A 84 -1.42 15.69 -13.56
C LEU A 84 -0.98 14.34 -13.01
N ILE A 85 -0.56 13.43 -13.90
CA ILE A 85 -0.09 12.12 -13.51
C ILE A 85 1.16 12.21 -12.65
N SER A 86 2.14 13.03 -13.05
CA SER A 86 3.37 13.21 -12.26
C SER A 86 3.12 13.97 -10.96
N GLY A 87 2.10 14.83 -10.90
CA GLY A 87 1.72 15.52 -9.68
C GLY A 87 1.26 14.60 -8.56
N VAL A 88 0.81 13.38 -8.88
CA VAL A 88 0.37 12.40 -7.88
C VAL A 88 1.49 12.08 -6.90
N TRP A 89 2.73 11.96 -7.40
CA TRP A 89 3.88 11.64 -6.54
C TRP A 89 4.86 12.79 -6.37
N GLY A 90 4.56 13.97 -6.91
CA GLY A 90 5.47 15.10 -6.88
C GLY A 90 5.62 15.78 -5.54
N ALA A 91 4.72 15.55 -4.60
CA ALA A 91 4.74 16.14 -3.27
C ALA A 91 4.77 15.04 -2.19
N HIS A 92 4.89 15.47 -0.92
CA HIS A 92 5.18 14.58 0.21
C HIS A 92 4.19 13.43 0.36
N GLU A 93 2.88 13.73 0.39
CA GLU A 93 1.85 12.72 0.66
C GLU A 93 1.76 11.69 -0.45
N GLY A 94 1.79 12.14 -1.70
CA GLY A 94 1.75 11.25 -2.85
C GLY A 94 3.00 10.41 -3.00
N SER A 95 4.18 10.99 -2.67
CA SER A 95 5.44 10.25 -2.66
C SER A 95 5.42 9.12 -1.64
N LEU A 96 4.90 9.36 -0.43
CA LEU A 96 4.78 8.32 0.59
C LEU A 96 3.85 7.20 0.13
N LEU A 97 2.75 7.53 -0.52
CA LEU A 97 1.83 6.53 -1.06
C LEU A 97 2.51 5.72 -2.18
N LEU A 98 3.29 6.38 -3.04
CA LEU A 98 4.07 5.69 -4.07
C LEU A 98 5.10 4.74 -3.44
N TRP A 99 5.80 5.15 -2.39
CA TRP A 99 6.73 4.28 -1.67
C TRP A 99 6.04 3.07 -1.07
N ALA A 100 4.85 3.26 -0.47
CA ALA A 100 4.04 2.15 0.04
C ALA A 100 3.65 1.19 -1.09
N LEU A 101 3.29 1.72 -2.26
CA LEU A 101 2.97 0.91 -3.43
C LEU A 101 4.18 0.13 -3.92
N ILE A 102 5.36 0.76 -4.00
CA ILE A 102 6.60 0.08 -4.40
C ILE A 102 6.93 -1.05 -3.43
N LEU A 103 6.82 -0.80 -2.13
CA LEU A 103 7.02 -1.83 -1.12
C LEU A 103 6.02 -2.98 -1.30
N GLY A 104 4.75 -2.66 -1.58
CA GLY A 104 3.73 -3.65 -1.88
C GLY A 104 4.04 -4.48 -3.12
N LEU A 105 4.57 -3.84 -4.16
CA LEU A 105 5.02 -4.54 -5.38
C LEU A 105 6.15 -5.51 -5.07
N TRP A 106 7.15 -5.11 -4.27
CA TRP A 106 8.22 -6.01 -3.85
C TRP A 106 7.70 -7.16 -2.99
N SER A 107 6.78 -6.88 -2.06
CA SER A 107 6.13 -7.93 -1.25
C SER A 107 5.38 -8.92 -2.14
N GLY A 108 4.66 -8.42 -3.14
CA GLY A 108 3.94 -9.26 -4.10
C GLY A 108 4.90 -10.10 -4.94
N ALA A 109 6.02 -9.52 -5.37
CA ALA A 109 7.05 -10.25 -6.12
C ALA A 109 7.63 -11.38 -5.28
N VAL A 110 7.96 -11.12 -4.02
CA VAL A 110 8.44 -12.16 -3.11
C VAL A 110 7.38 -13.26 -2.95
N ALA A 111 6.12 -12.87 -2.76
CA ALA A 111 5.02 -13.83 -2.57
C ALA A 111 4.84 -14.76 -3.77
N TRP A 112 4.98 -14.22 -4.99
CA TRP A 112 4.69 -14.98 -6.22
C TRP A 112 5.90 -15.68 -6.83
N PHE A 113 7.11 -15.14 -6.63
CA PHE A 113 8.32 -15.65 -7.28
C PHE A 113 9.27 -16.41 -6.35
N SER A 114 8.91 -16.63 -5.10
CA SER A 114 9.76 -17.30 -4.11
C SER A 114 9.31 -18.73 -3.81
N ARG A 115 8.72 -19.43 -4.77
CA ARG A 115 8.16 -20.77 -4.55
C ARG A 115 9.23 -21.82 -4.28
N SER A 116 10.46 -21.59 -4.71
CA SER A 116 11.58 -22.49 -4.47
C SER A 116 12.20 -22.30 -3.08
N ILE A 117 11.79 -21.25 -2.35
CA ILE A 117 12.31 -20.92 -1.01
C ILE A 117 11.38 -21.55 0.04
N PRO A 118 11.92 -22.07 1.19
CA PRO A 118 11.07 -22.62 2.24
C PRO A 118 10.04 -21.62 2.72
N ASP A 119 8.82 -22.11 2.94
CA ASP A 119 7.69 -21.26 3.35
C ASP A 119 7.95 -20.51 4.64
N THR A 120 8.69 -21.12 5.59
CA THR A 120 9.06 -20.46 6.85
C THR A 120 9.89 -19.20 6.61
N MET A 121 10.87 -19.28 5.71
CA MET A 121 11.70 -18.12 5.34
C MET A 121 10.85 -17.04 4.65
N VAL A 122 10.02 -17.44 3.71
CA VAL A 122 9.12 -16.51 3.00
C VAL A 122 8.19 -15.80 3.99
N ALA A 123 7.63 -16.56 4.95
CA ALA A 123 6.75 -16.00 5.97
C ALA A 123 7.46 -14.93 6.81
N ARG A 124 8.71 -15.16 7.18
CA ARG A 124 9.50 -14.18 7.94
C ARG A 124 9.82 -12.95 7.13
N VAL A 125 10.23 -13.13 5.87
CA VAL A 125 10.54 -12.01 4.96
C VAL A 125 9.30 -11.14 4.73
N LEU A 126 8.19 -11.76 4.38
CA LEU A 126 6.94 -11.04 4.14
C LEU A 126 6.40 -10.40 5.42
N GLY A 127 6.61 -11.04 6.58
CA GLY A 127 6.26 -10.47 7.87
C GLY A 127 7.03 -9.18 8.17
N VAL A 128 8.34 -9.17 7.93
CA VAL A 128 9.18 -7.98 8.10
C VAL A 128 8.74 -6.89 7.12
N MET A 129 8.49 -7.23 5.87
CA MET A 129 7.99 -6.27 4.88
C MET A 129 6.61 -5.72 5.30
N GLY A 130 5.77 -6.54 5.90
CA GLY A 130 4.49 -6.11 6.47
C GLY A 130 4.66 -5.12 7.61
N LEU A 131 5.65 -5.32 8.49
CA LEU A 131 5.96 -4.36 9.55
C LEU A 131 6.37 -3.00 8.99
N ILE A 132 7.19 -2.98 7.94
CA ILE A 132 7.57 -1.75 7.27
C ILE A 132 6.34 -1.09 6.65
N SER A 133 5.48 -1.86 6.01
CA SER A 133 4.22 -1.36 5.44
C SER A 133 3.29 -0.79 6.50
N VAL A 134 3.19 -1.41 7.68
CA VAL A 134 2.41 -0.89 8.80
C VAL A 134 2.90 0.50 9.18
N GLY A 135 4.22 0.67 9.29
CA GLY A 135 4.81 1.98 9.61
C GLY A 135 4.47 3.02 8.56
N PHE A 136 4.64 2.72 7.28
CA PHE A 136 4.30 3.62 6.18
C PHE A 136 2.82 3.98 6.17
N LEU A 137 1.94 2.98 6.27
CA LEU A 137 0.50 3.19 6.19
C LEU A 137 -0.03 3.96 7.40
N LEU A 138 0.48 3.69 8.60
CA LEU A 138 0.13 4.49 9.78
C LEU A 138 0.54 5.94 9.61
N PHE A 139 1.77 6.17 9.15
CA PHE A 139 2.26 7.52 8.91
C PHE A 139 1.39 8.24 7.88
N ILE A 140 1.06 7.58 6.77
CA ILE A 140 0.23 8.15 5.72
C ILE A 140 -1.16 8.52 6.26
N LEU A 141 -1.80 7.60 6.98
CA LEU A 141 -3.17 7.81 7.47
C LEU A 141 -3.26 8.85 8.57
N LEU A 142 -2.25 8.92 9.46
CA LEU A 142 -2.32 9.79 10.64
C LEU A 142 -1.74 11.18 10.41
N THR A 143 -0.68 11.31 9.59
CA THR A 143 0.04 12.59 9.45
C THR A 143 0.13 13.12 8.03
N SER A 144 0.10 12.26 7.02
CA SER A 144 0.36 12.63 5.62
C SER A 144 -0.68 12.05 4.67
N ASN A 145 -1.93 12.00 5.10
CA ASN A 145 -3.02 11.43 4.31
C ASN A 145 -3.25 12.26 3.05
N PRO A 146 -3.06 11.67 1.82
CA PRO A 146 -3.30 12.39 0.58
C PRO A 146 -4.78 12.65 0.28
N PHE A 147 -5.66 11.97 1.00
CA PHE A 147 -7.10 12.14 0.86
C PHE A 147 -7.65 12.97 2.00
#